data_3d79e022612cdc68d4e7c2a28e8cd2dc
#
_entry.id   3d79e022612cdc68d4e7c2a28e8cd2dc
#
_cell.length_a   1.000
_cell.length_b   1.000
_cell.length_c   1.000
_cell.angle_alpha   90.00
_cell.angle_beta   90.00
_cell.angle_gamma   90.00
#
_symmetry.space_group_name_H-M   'P 1'
#
loop_
_entity.id
_entity.type
_entity.pdbx_description
1 polymer ?
#
loop_
_entity_poly.entity_id
_entity_poly.type
_entity_poly.pdbx_seq_one_letter_code
_entity_poly.pdbx_strand_id
1 'polypeptide(L)'
;VAFAPPRELENPFIETTREGFHTALDISAYSLVAMAKRAQPLMQAHGGSILTLTYMASERVMPKYNVMAVAKAALECSVRYLAFEMGEHNIRVNAISAGPLNTLAARGVSGFTSFREQMGSAAPLRRNIDQSEVGDTALFLCSHLARAITGEIMFVDAGYNIMGA
;
A
#
# COMPACT_ATOMS: atom_id res chain seq x y z
N VAL A 1 4.70 -1.47 -8.10
CA VAL A 1 4.32 -0.27 -8.89
C VAL A 1 2.81 -0.09 -8.72
N ALA A 2 2.35 1.16 -8.65
CA ALA A 2 0.93 1.50 -8.61
C ALA A 2 0.68 2.62 -9.63
N PHE A 3 -0.44 2.52 -10.35
CA PHE A 3 -0.80 3.49 -11.38
C PHE A 3 -2.31 3.50 -11.63
N ALA A 4 -2.85 4.67 -11.83
CA ALA A 4 -4.15 4.90 -12.46
C ALA A 4 -4.04 6.11 -13.40
N PRO A 5 -4.81 6.17 -14.50
CA PRO A 5 -4.85 7.35 -15.35
C PRO A 5 -5.27 8.59 -14.52
N PRO A 6 -4.62 9.77 -14.68
CA PRO A 6 -4.92 10.95 -13.84
C PRO A 6 -6.39 11.35 -13.83
N ARG A 7 -7.10 11.28 -14.96
CA ARG A 7 -8.52 11.57 -15.06
C ARG A 7 -9.39 10.76 -14.09
N GLU A 8 -8.99 9.51 -13.82
CA GLU A 8 -9.73 8.60 -12.92
C GLU A 8 -9.55 8.97 -11.44
N LEU A 9 -8.60 9.84 -11.13
CA LEU A 9 -8.38 10.39 -9.79
C LEU A 9 -9.02 11.78 -9.63
N GLU A 10 -9.10 12.55 -10.72
CA GLU A 10 -9.60 13.93 -10.72
C GLU A 10 -11.11 14.03 -10.87
N ASN A 11 -11.71 13.18 -11.72
CA ASN A 11 -13.15 13.13 -11.97
C ASN A 11 -13.90 12.54 -10.76
N PRO A 12 -15.23 12.79 -10.65
CA PRO A 12 -16.07 12.08 -9.67
C PRO A 12 -15.92 10.57 -9.79
N PHE A 13 -15.86 9.87 -8.66
CA PHE A 13 -15.66 8.40 -8.66
C PHE A 13 -16.72 7.64 -9.47
N ILE A 14 -17.96 8.12 -9.47
CA ILE A 14 -19.06 7.50 -10.22
C ILE A 14 -18.84 7.52 -11.75
N GLU A 15 -17.96 8.40 -12.23
CA GLU A 15 -17.61 8.50 -13.65
C GLU A 15 -16.37 7.66 -14.03
N THR A 16 -15.89 6.84 -13.12
CA THR A 16 -14.74 5.95 -13.38
C THR A 16 -15.05 5.06 -14.59
N THR A 17 -14.17 5.12 -15.58
CA THR A 17 -14.35 4.31 -16.78
C THR A 17 -13.99 2.85 -16.55
N ARG A 18 -14.60 1.93 -17.31
CA ARG A 18 -14.26 0.51 -17.27
C ARG A 18 -12.77 0.28 -17.55
N GLU A 19 -12.23 1.00 -18.53
CA GLU A 19 -10.82 0.91 -18.92
C GLU A 19 -9.90 1.41 -17.78
N GLY A 20 -10.21 2.56 -17.18
CA GLY A 20 -9.45 3.12 -16.07
C GLY A 20 -9.49 2.24 -14.83
N PHE A 21 -10.67 1.69 -14.52
CA PHE A 21 -10.84 0.72 -13.44
C PHE A 21 -9.98 -0.52 -13.67
N HIS A 22 -10.05 -1.10 -14.86
CA HIS A 22 -9.26 -2.28 -15.22
C HIS A 22 -7.75 -2.01 -15.15
N THR A 23 -7.30 -0.89 -15.71
CA THR A 23 -5.89 -0.47 -15.67
C THR A 23 -5.37 -0.29 -14.24
N ALA A 24 -6.17 0.35 -13.37
CA ALA A 24 -5.78 0.56 -11.99
C ALA A 24 -5.62 -0.76 -11.22
N LEU A 25 -6.56 -1.70 -11.37
CA LEU A 25 -6.50 -3.00 -10.72
C LEU A 25 -5.39 -3.90 -11.27
N ASP A 26 -5.24 -3.95 -12.59
CA ASP A 26 -4.21 -4.76 -13.23
C ASP A 26 -2.81 -4.35 -12.77
N ILE A 27 -2.50 -3.06 -12.85
CA ILE A 27 -1.17 -2.54 -12.50
C ILE A 27 -0.97 -2.52 -10.98
N SER A 28 -1.97 -2.11 -10.20
CA SER A 28 -1.77 -1.77 -8.78
C SER A 28 -2.15 -2.89 -7.80
N ALA A 29 -2.85 -3.93 -8.27
CA ALA A 29 -3.21 -5.09 -7.45
C ALA A 29 -2.69 -6.40 -8.05
N TYR A 30 -3.06 -6.72 -9.29
CA TYR A 30 -2.70 -7.99 -9.91
C TYR A 30 -1.19 -8.16 -10.08
N SER A 31 -0.44 -7.08 -10.28
CA SER A 31 1.03 -7.14 -10.39
C SER A 31 1.70 -7.83 -9.20
N LEU A 32 1.17 -7.69 -7.97
CA LEU A 32 1.67 -8.40 -6.79
C LEU A 32 1.51 -9.92 -6.96
N VAL A 33 0.33 -10.37 -7.38
CA VAL A 33 0.03 -11.80 -7.61
C VAL A 33 0.94 -12.37 -8.70
N ALA A 34 1.08 -11.63 -9.81
CA ALA A 34 1.93 -12.02 -10.92
C ALA A 34 3.42 -12.13 -10.54
N MET A 35 3.91 -11.22 -9.70
CA MET A 35 5.29 -11.26 -9.18
C MET A 35 5.47 -12.39 -8.16
N ALA A 36 4.54 -12.56 -7.22
CA ALA A 36 4.57 -13.62 -6.22
C ALA A 36 4.61 -15.01 -6.88
N LYS A 37 3.77 -15.24 -7.90
CA LYS A 37 3.78 -16.49 -8.70
C LYS A 37 5.16 -16.80 -9.27
N ARG A 38 5.92 -15.81 -9.72
CA ARG A 38 7.25 -15.99 -10.29
C ARG A 38 8.34 -16.09 -9.24
N ALA A 39 8.15 -15.44 -8.09
CA ALA A 39 9.11 -15.49 -6.98
C ALA A 39 9.04 -16.82 -6.20
N GLN A 40 7.83 -17.38 -6.06
CA GLN A 40 7.61 -18.60 -5.25
C GLN A 40 8.60 -19.74 -5.56
N PRO A 41 8.82 -20.21 -6.81
CA PRO A 41 9.74 -21.31 -7.09
C PRO A 41 11.20 -20.98 -6.74
N LEU A 42 11.55 -19.69 -6.69
CA LEU A 42 12.88 -19.24 -6.30
C LEU A 42 13.07 -19.16 -4.78
N MET A 43 11.96 -19.04 -4.04
CA MET A 43 11.96 -18.84 -2.59
C MET A 43 11.60 -20.10 -1.80
N GLN A 44 10.83 -21.02 -2.38
CA GLN A 44 10.23 -22.16 -1.66
C GLN A 44 11.23 -23.06 -0.92
N ALA A 45 12.49 -23.14 -1.37
CA ALA A 45 13.51 -23.94 -0.71
C ALA A 45 14.05 -23.32 0.59
N HIS A 46 13.94 -22.00 0.75
CA HIS A 46 14.57 -21.25 1.85
C HIS A 46 13.61 -20.36 2.63
N GLY A 47 12.37 -20.26 2.15
CA GLY A 47 11.42 -19.28 2.65
C GLY A 47 11.79 -17.86 2.21
N GLY A 48 11.18 -16.86 2.87
CA GLY A 48 11.50 -15.47 2.59
C GLY A 48 10.38 -14.50 2.96
N SER A 49 10.48 -13.28 2.43
CA SER A 49 9.50 -12.22 2.65
C SER A 49 9.16 -11.49 1.36
N ILE A 50 7.89 -11.29 1.13
CA ILE A 50 7.34 -10.41 0.09
C ILE A 50 6.69 -9.23 0.78
N LEU A 51 7.01 -8.01 0.34
CA LEU A 51 6.49 -6.79 0.91
C LEU A 51 5.90 -5.91 -0.19
N THR A 52 4.75 -5.31 0.08
CA THR A 52 4.15 -4.31 -0.80
C THR A 52 3.79 -3.04 -0.04
N LEU A 53 3.50 -1.96 -0.77
CA LEU A 53 3.05 -0.69 -0.18
C LEU A 53 1.59 -0.46 -0.51
N THR A 54 0.81 -0.16 0.51
CA THR A 54 -0.59 0.23 0.41
C THR A 54 -0.83 1.62 1.00
N TYR A 55 -2.08 2.00 1.12
CA TYR A 55 -2.47 3.28 1.67
C TYR A 55 -3.85 3.16 2.35
N MET A 56 -4.04 3.88 3.44
CA MET A 56 -5.28 3.86 4.25
C MET A 56 -6.57 4.15 3.47
N ALA A 57 -6.45 4.69 2.26
CA ALA A 57 -7.61 4.88 1.38
C ALA A 57 -8.31 3.56 0.99
N SER A 58 -7.69 2.41 1.22
CA SER A 58 -8.32 1.08 1.12
C SER A 58 -9.49 0.89 2.10
N GLU A 59 -9.47 1.59 3.22
CA GLU A 59 -10.45 1.47 4.31
C GLU A 59 -11.27 2.75 4.53
N ARG A 60 -10.75 3.90 4.13
CA ARG A 60 -11.37 5.22 4.36
C ARG A 60 -11.40 6.04 3.09
N VAL A 61 -12.45 6.84 2.91
CA VAL A 61 -12.54 7.73 1.75
C VAL A 61 -11.49 8.83 1.85
N MET A 62 -10.59 8.84 0.88
CA MET A 62 -9.63 9.92 0.68
C MET A 62 -9.98 10.64 -0.64
N PRO A 63 -10.38 11.92 -0.58
CA PRO A 63 -10.71 12.68 -1.78
C PRO A 63 -9.59 12.63 -2.83
N LYS A 64 -9.96 12.49 -4.09
CA LYS A 64 -9.02 12.41 -5.24
C LYS A 64 -8.09 11.19 -5.24
N TYR A 65 -8.43 10.15 -4.50
CA TYR A 65 -7.74 8.87 -4.58
C TYR A 65 -8.55 7.81 -5.35
N ASN A 66 -9.86 7.93 -5.33
CA ASN A 66 -10.86 7.26 -6.18
C ASN A 66 -10.55 5.79 -6.48
N VAL A 67 -10.41 5.42 -7.76
CA VAL A 67 -10.19 4.03 -8.18
C VAL A 67 -8.91 3.41 -7.60
N MET A 68 -7.92 4.22 -7.24
CA MET A 68 -6.72 3.72 -6.55
C MET A 68 -7.06 3.18 -5.16
N ALA A 69 -8.08 3.71 -4.46
CA ALA A 69 -8.55 3.16 -3.19
C ALA A 69 -9.07 1.73 -3.38
N VAL A 70 -9.86 1.50 -4.42
CA VAL A 70 -10.35 0.16 -4.77
C VAL A 70 -9.19 -0.79 -5.10
N ALA A 71 -8.21 -0.32 -5.86
CA ALA A 71 -7.03 -1.12 -6.18
C ALA A 71 -6.20 -1.44 -4.93
N LYS A 72 -6.09 -0.51 -3.96
CA LYS A 72 -5.40 -0.76 -2.70
C LYS A 72 -6.15 -1.77 -1.81
N ALA A 73 -7.47 -1.70 -1.76
CA ALA A 73 -8.29 -2.70 -1.07
C ALA A 73 -8.11 -4.11 -1.68
N ALA A 74 -8.12 -4.20 -3.02
CA ALA A 74 -7.84 -5.44 -3.72
C ALA A 74 -6.41 -5.96 -3.48
N LEU A 75 -5.41 -5.07 -3.43
CA LEU A 75 -4.03 -5.39 -3.09
C LEU A 75 -3.91 -5.99 -1.69
N GLU A 76 -4.55 -5.38 -0.69
CA GLU A 76 -4.52 -5.85 0.71
C GLU A 76 -5.24 -7.20 0.88
N CYS A 77 -6.34 -7.40 0.16
CA CYS A 77 -6.97 -8.71 0.10
C CYS A 77 -6.02 -9.76 -0.51
N SER A 78 -5.32 -9.41 -1.60
CA SER A 78 -4.33 -10.29 -2.24
C SER A 78 -3.16 -10.62 -1.32
N VAL A 79 -2.70 -9.69 -0.48
CA VAL A 79 -1.67 -9.94 0.55
C VAL A 79 -2.10 -11.08 1.48
N ARG A 80 -3.35 -11.07 1.96
CA ARG A 80 -3.85 -12.11 2.86
C ARG A 80 -3.94 -13.48 2.20
N TYR A 81 -4.43 -13.55 0.96
CA TYR A 81 -4.49 -14.81 0.21
C TYR A 81 -3.10 -15.36 -0.12
N LEU A 82 -2.17 -14.51 -0.57
CA LEU A 82 -0.79 -14.91 -0.82
C LEU A 82 -0.08 -15.35 0.47
N ALA A 83 -0.33 -14.67 1.59
CA ALA A 83 0.22 -15.07 2.88
C ALA A 83 -0.25 -16.47 3.31
N PHE A 84 -1.53 -16.79 3.06
CA PHE A 84 -2.09 -18.11 3.33
C PHE A 84 -1.46 -19.19 2.43
N GLU A 85 -1.44 -18.97 1.11
CA GLU A 85 -0.96 -19.96 0.15
C GLU A 85 0.57 -20.17 0.23
N MET A 86 1.33 -19.10 0.38
CA MET A 86 2.80 -19.17 0.37
C MET A 86 3.39 -19.53 1.74
N GLY A 87 2.58 -19.50 2.79
CA GLY A 87 2.99 -19.83 4.16
C GLY A 87 3.47 -21.25 4.33
N GLU A 88 2.97 -22.22 3.56
CA GLU A 88 3.45 -23.60 3.55
C GLU A 88 4.95 -23.74 3.17
N HIS A 89 5.46 -22.76 2.42
CA HIS A 89 6.87 -22.65 2.04
C HIS A 89 7.65 -21.68 2.94
N ASN A 90 7.10 -21.28 4.09
CA ASN A 90 7.69 -20.28 4.99
C ASN A 90 8.00 -18.94 4.29
N ILE A 91 7.20 -18.57 3.30
CA ILE A 91 7.24 -17.28 2.62
C ILE A 91 6.18 -16.39 3.23
N ARG A 92 6.60 -15.29 3.83
CA ARG A 92 5.73 -14.29 4.46
C ARG A 92 5.35 -13.21 3.46
N VAL A 93 4.10 -12.75 3.49
CA VAL A 93 3.61 -11.68 2.61
C VAL A 93 2.92 -10.64 3.47
N ASN A 94 3.43 -9.40 3.46
CA ASN A 94 2.90 -8.30 4.25
C ASN A 94 2.80 -7.01 3.41
N ALA A 95 2.10 -6.02 3.93
CA ALA A 95 2.05 -4.68 3.37
C ALA A 95 2.36 -3.61 4.41
N ILE A 96 2.91 -2.49 3.96
CA ILE A 96 3.02 -1.26 4.76
C ILE A 96 2.02 -0.25 4.20
N SER A 97 1.13 0.23 5.06
CA SER A 97 0.25 1.37 4.80
C SER A 97 0.96 2.64 5.27
N ALA A 98 1.62 3.32 4.34
CA ALA A 98 2.42 4.50 4.63
C ALA A 98 1.57 5.78 4.58
N GLY A 99 1.84 6.70 5.50
CA GLY A 99 1.34 8.08 5.41
C GLY A 99 1.90 8.82 4.17
N PRO A 100 1.50 10.07 3.93
CA PRO A 100 1.89 10.82 2.75
C PRO A 100 3.39 11.15 2.73
N LEU A 101 4.11 10.48 1.85
CA LEU A 101 5.54 10.67 1.62
C LEU A 101 5.80 11.72 0.55
N ASN A 102 6.78 12.59 0.75
CA ASN A 102 7.20 13.59 -0.23
C ASN A 102 8.03 12.93 -1.34
N THR A 103 7.36 12.23 -2.24
CA THR A 103 7.98 11.59 -3.41
C THR A 103 7.77 12.41 -4.68
N LEU A 104 8.55 12.13 -5.73
CA LEU A 104 8.37 12.76 -7.03
C LEU A 104 6.95 12.54 -7.58
N ALA A 105 6.44 11.32 -7.46
CA ALA A 105 5.08 10.98 -7.90
C ALA A 105 4.00 11.74 -7.11
N ALA A 106 4.17 11.88 -5.79
CA ALA A 106 3.22 12.58 -4.93
C ALA A 106 3.16 14.08 -5.22
N ARG A 107 4.28 14.70 -5.60
CA ARG A 107 4.34 16.13 -5.98
C ARG A 107 3.54 16.45 -7.25
N GLY A 108 3.29 15.47 -8.10
CA GLY A 108 2.43 15.61 -9.27
C GLY A 108 0.92 15.66 -8.96
N VAL A 109 0.52 15.38 -7.71
CA VAL A 109 -0.88 15.41 -7.31
C VAL A 109 -1.25 16.80 -6.82
N SER A 110 -2.26 17.41 -7.44
CA SER A 110 -2.76 18.74 -7.05
C SER A 110 -3.23 18.74 -5.59
N GLY A 111 -2.77 19.72 -4.79
CA GLY A 111 -3.13 19.88 -3.38
C GLY A 111 -2.37 18.95 -2.42
N PHE A 112 -1.39 18.18 -2.89
CA PHE A 112 -0.66 17.22 -2.06
C PHE A 112 0.06 17.89 -0.87
N THR A 113 0.65 19.07 -1.06
CA THR A 113 1.39 19.76 0.01
C THR A 113 0.48 20.12 1.17
N SER A 114 -0.65 20.79 0.92
CA SER A 114 -1.62 21.16 1.95
C SER A 114 -2.23 19.93 2.64
N PHE A 115 -2.54 18.90 1.88
CA PHE A 115 -3.02 17.61 2.40
C PHE A 115 -1.98 16.98 3.35
N ARG A 116 -0.72 16.95 2.96
CA ARG A 116 0.38 16.41 3.77
C ARG A 116 0.54 17.21 5.09
N GLU A 117 0.46 18.53 5.04
CA GLU A 117 0.53 19.41 6.22
C GLU A 117 -0.65 19.14 7.18
N GLN A 118 -1.86 19.02 6.67
CA GLN A 118 -3.04 18.68 7.47
C GLN A 118 -2.89 17.31 8.15
N MET A 119 -2.49 16.28 7.42
CA MET A 119 -2.27 14.96 8.00
C MET A 119 -1.18 14.99 9.08
N GLY A 120 -0.07 15.66 8.83
CA GLY A 120 1.01 15.78 9.83
C GLY A 120 0.57 16.49 11.10
N SER A 121 -0.22 17.56 11.00
CA SER A 121 -0.72 18.28 12.17
C SER A 121 -1.78 17.52 12.95
N ALA A 122 -2.61 16.73 12.26
CA ALA A 122 -3.67 15.91 12.87
C ALA A 122 -3.14 14.59 13.47
N ALA A 123 -2.04 14.06 12.95
CA ALA A 123 -1.46 12.81 13.44
C ALA A 123 -1.08 12.89 14.93
N PRO A 124 -1.21 11.80 15.71
CA PRO A 124 -0.82 11.76 17.12
C PRO A 124 0.61 12.23 17.40
N LEU A 125 1.58 11.88 16.54
CA LEU A 125 2.97 12.34 16.69
C LEU A 125 3.21 13.78 16.20
N ARG A 126 2.16 14.48 15.72
CA ARG A 126 2.20 15.91 15.29
C ARG A 126 3.25 16.19 14.22
N ARG A 127 3.53 15.23 13.38
CA ARG A 127 4.48 15.36 12.27
C ARG A 127 4.13 14.43 11.12
N ASN A 128 4.69 14.72 9.97
CA ASN A 128 4.73 13.75 8.88
C ASN A 128 5.80 12.69 9.13
N ILE A 129 5.65 11.57 8.45
CA ILE A 129 6.70 10.56 8.34
C ILE A 129 7.66 10.91 7.21
N ASP A 130 8.82 10.27 7.21
CA ASP A 130 9.77 10.28 6.11
C ASP A 130 9.99 8.88 5.51
N GLN A 131 10.77 8.83 4.42
CA GLN A 131 11.01 7.58 3.70
C GLN A 131 11.85 6.58 4.50
N SER A 132 12.73 7.05 5.38
CA SER A 132 13.57 6.18 6.21
C SER A 132 12.72 5.38 7.19
N GLU A 133 11.68 5.98 7.79
CA GLU A 133 10.77 5.30 8.73
C GLU A 133 10.00 4.15 8.08
N VAL A 134 9.62 4.33 6.81
CA VAL A 134 9.05 3.23 6.00
C VAL A 134 10.11 2.18 5.68
N GLY A 135 11.34 2.62 5.39
CA GLY A 135 12.50 1.75 5.16
C GLY A 135 12.84 0.89 6.38
N ASP A 136 12.84 1.47 7.58
CA ASP A 136 13.09 0.75 8.84
C ASP A 136 12.02 -0.32 9.08
N THR A 137 10.75 0.01 8.85
CA THR A 137 9.65 -0.96 8.95
C THR A 137 9.78 -2.06 7.89
N ALA A 138 10.17 -1.71 6.67
CA ALA A 138 10.42 -2.69 5.61
C ALA A 138 11.57 -3.63 5.98
N LEU A 139 12.66 -3.10 6.53
CA LEU A 139 13.79 -3.88 7.04
C LEU A 139 13.33 -4.85 8.14
N PHE A 140 12.55 -4.38 9.11
CA PHE A 140 11.98 -5.23 10.15
C PHE A 140 11.12 -6.35 9.55
N LEU A 141 10.15 -6.03 8.69
CA LEU A 141 9.24 -7.02 8.09
C LEU A 141 9.97 -8.02 7.18
N CYS A 142 11.06 -7.63 6.55
CA CYS A 142 11.89 -8.52 5.73
C CYS A 142 12.89 -9.33 6.55
N SER A 143 13.17 -8.95 7.80
CA SER A 143 14.14 -9.62 8.65
C SER A 143 13.56 -10.83 9.40
N HIS A 144 14.44 -11.59 10.06
CA HIS A 144 14.05 -12.70 10.94
C HIS A 144 13.28 -12.25 12.20
N LEU A 145 13.37 -10.98 12.57
CA LEU A 145 12.62 -10.42 13.70
C LEU A 145 11.10 -10.51 13.49
N ALA A 146 10.64 -10.47 12.24
CA ALA A 146 9.23 -10.58 11.86
C ALA A 146 8.81 -12.01 11.43
N ARG A 147 9.52 -13.05 11.85
CA ARG A 147 9.32 -14.45 11.40
C ARG A 147 7.92 -15.03 11.67
N ALA A 148 7.17 -14.45 12.57
CA ALA A 148 5.80 -14.84 12.89
C ALA A 148 4.73 -13.87 12.35
N ILE A 149 5.12 -12.90 11.48
CA ILE A 149 4.22 -11.89 10.94
C ILE A 149 4.01 -12.15 9.45
N THR A 150 2.78 -12.49 9.06
CA THR A 150 2.37 -12.67 7.66
C THR A 150 0.89 -12.31 7.50
N GLY A 151 0.51 -11.78 6.34
CA GLY A 151 -0.85 -11.32 6.05
C GLY A 151 -1.20 -9.97 6.67
N GLU A 152 -0.22 -9.28 7.27
CA GLU A 152 -0.42 -8.05 8.03
C GLU A 152 -0.34 -6.81 7.14
N ILE A 153 -1.15 -5.81 7.48
CA ILE A 153 -1.11 -4.45 6.91
C ILE A 153 -0.61 -3.52 8.03
N MET A 154 0.67 -3.20 8.02
CA MET A 154 1.29 -2.40 9.07
C MET A 154 1.26 -0.91 8.73
N PHE A 155 0.65 -0.11 9.60
CA PHE A 155 0.59 1.34 9.43
C PHE A 155 1.90 2.02 9.87
N VAL A 156 2.40 2.90 8.99
CA VAL A 156 3.52 3.80 9.24
C VAL A 156 3.07 5.20 8.81
N ASP A 157 2.39 5.91 9.70
CA ASP A 157 1.70 7.17 9.39
C ASP A 157 1.65 8.16 10.56
N ALA A 158 2.57 8.05 11.51
CA ALA A 158 2.61 8.83 12.74
C ALA A 158 1.34 8.69 13.61
N GLY A 159 0.59 7.57 13.45
CA GLY A 159 -0.64 7.27 14.16
C GLY A 159 -1.90 7.86 13.53
N TYR A 160 -1.82 8.45 12.34
CA TYR A 160 -2.97 9.10 11.70
C TYR A 160 -4.15 8.13 11.49
N ASN A 161 -3.90 6.85 11.23
CA ASN A 161 -4.94 5.84 10.96
C ASN A 161 -5.96 5.68 12.10
N ILE A 162 -5.58 5.96 13.34
CA ILE A 162 -6.47 5.82 14.51
C ILE A 162 -7.38 7.03 14.71
N MET A 163 -7.18 8.13 13.96
CA MET A 163 -7.96 9.34 14.11
C MET A 163 -9.35 9.17 13.47
N GLY A 164 -10.38 9.63 14.18
CA GLY A 164 -11.78 9.53 13.74
C GLY A 164 -12.23 10.70 12.86
N ALA A 165 -11.46 11.80 12.78
CA ALA A 165 -11.76 12.99 12.00
C ALA A 165 -10.48 13.66 11.55
#